data_673f4fbe5b2246efeac3c772d5224476
#
_entry.id   673f4fbe5b2246efeac3c772d5224476
#
_cell.length_a   1.000
_cell.length_b   1.000
_cell.length_c   1.000
_cell.angle_alpha   90.00
_cell.angle_beta   90.00
_cell.angle_gamma   90.00
#
_symmetry.space_group_name_H-M   'P 1'
#
loop_
_entity.id
_entity.type
_entity.pdbx_description
1 polymer ?
#
loop_
_entity_poly.entity_id
_entity_poly.type
_entity_poly.pdbx_seq_one_letter_code
_entity_poly.pdbx_strand_id
1 'polypeptide(L)'
;TKDEWYKAAYYSASNILYYNYPNGSDAVPAEPTDETTPRDMNFGDAPYWQGHVYLTCVGETTGHSPYGVCDMGGNVEEFTETRSEQFPNHLIQGGGFGDDATYLVSSADGGWDPEGEGDEFGFRVGYIIPEPSTMLLLFFGGLGCLLFKRR
;
A
#
# COMPACT_ATOMS: atom_id res chain seq x y z
N THR A 1 2.64 9.66 3.66
CA THR A 1 3.90 9.80 2.88
C THR A 1 4.14 8.58 2.02
N LYS A 2 5.06 8.66 1.02
CA LYS A 2 5.50 7.53 0.20
C LYS A 2 6.05 6.39 1.06
N ASP A 3 6.89 6.70 2.05
CA ASP A 3 7.57 5.67 2.85
C ASP A 3 6.58 4.84 3.68
N GLU A 4 5.54 5.46 4.21
CA GLU A 4 4.47 4.78 4.94
C GLU A 4 3.65 3.90 4.00
N TRP A 5 3.29 4.42 2.82
CA TRP A 5 2.60 3.69 1.78
C TRP A 5 3.42 2.49 1.31
N TYR A 6 4.70 2.70 0.99
CA TYR A 6 5.64 1.67 0.55
C TYR A 6 5.78 0.54 1.58
N LYS A 7 5.90 0.90 2.85
CA LYS A 7 5.96 -0.08 3.93
C LYS A 7 4.66 -0.89 4.04
N ALA A 8 3.51 -0.22 3.93
CA ALA A 8 2.21 -0.88 4.01
C ALA A 8 1.98 -1.85 2.84
N ALA A 9 2.50 -1.51 1.64
CA ALA A 9 2.35 -2.31 0.43
C ALA A 9 3.28 -3.53 0.40
N TYR A 10 4.56 -3.34 0.69
CA TYR A 10 5.58 -4.34 0.34
C TYR A 10 6.26 -5.01 1.52
N TYR A 11 6.26 -4.41 2.72
CA TYR A 11 7.01 -4.94 3.85
C TYR A 11 6.28 -6.06 4.57
N SER A 12 7.00 -7.17 4.78
CA SER A 12 6.55 -8.27 5.63
C SER A 12 7.29 -8.25 6.98
N ALA A 13 6.57 -7.96 8.05
CA ALA A 13 7.13 -7.99 9.40
C ALA A 13 7.50 -9.41 9.86
N SER A 14 6.78 -10.43 9.40
CA SER A 14 7.05 -11.83 9.74
C SER A 14 8.32 -12.36 9.07
N ASN A 15 8.61 -11.92 7.85
CA ASN A 15 9.77 -12.36 7.06
C ASN A 15 10.93 -11.37 7.10
N ILE A 16 10.70 -10.15 7.63
CA ILE A 16 11.69 -9.06 7.75
C ILE A 16 12.28 -8.70 6.38
N LEU A 17 11.44 -8.60 5.35
CA LEU A 17 11.84 -8.27 3.99
C LEU A 17 10.76 -7.47 3.26
N TYR A 18 11.14 -6.87 2.14
CA TYR A 18 10.23 -6.24 1.19
C TYR A 18 10.05 -7.14 -0.02
N TYR A 19 8.81 -7.34 -0.44
CA TYR A 19 8.48 -8.04 -1.69
C TYR A 19 8.49 -7.09 -2.88
N ASN A 20 8.59 -7.66 -4.08
CA ASN A 20 8.53 -6.89 -5.31
C ASN A 20 7.10 -6.40 -5.63
N TYR A 21 6.09 -7.16 -5.23
CA TYR A 21 4.68 -6.84 -5.51
C TYR A 21 3.87 -6.72 -4.22
N PRO A 22 2.81 -5.89 -4.22
CA PRO A 22 2.05 -5.60 -3.01
C PRO A 22 1.12 -6.73 -2.55
N ASN A 23 1.08 -7.86 -3.25
CA ASN A 23 0.43 -9.10 -2.79
C ASN A 23 1.33 -10.00 -1.92
N GLY A 24 2.48 -9.50 -1.49
CA GLY A 24 3.44 -10.28 -0.70
C GLY A 24 4.18 -11.34 -1.52
N SER A 25 4.45 -11.08 -2.79
CA SER A 25 5.13 -11.97 -3.73
C SER A 25 6.24 -11.26 -4.49
N ASP A 26 7.28 -12.01 -4.87
CA ASP A 26 8.29 -11.58 -5.82
C ASP A 26 7.98 -12.00 -7.26
N ALA A 27 6.96 -12.86 -7.44
CA ALA A 27 6.46 -13.23 -8.76
C ALA A 27 5.49 -12.18 -9.29
N VAL A 28 5.56 -11.94 -10.59
CA VAL A 28 4.59 -11.07 -11.28
C VAL A 28 3.18 -11.59 -11.01
N PRO A 29 2.25 -10.73 -10.57
CA PRO A 29 0.86 -11.12 -10.39
C PRO A 29 0.26 -11.63 -11.70
N ALA A 30 -0.58 -12.66 -11.61
CA ALA A 30 -1.25 -13.19 -12.78
C ALA A 30 -2.31 -12.21 -13.28
N GLU A 31 -2.23 -11.87 -14.55
CA GLU A 31 -3.34 -11.18 -15.22
C GLU A 31 -4.55 -12.13 -15.25
N PRO A 32 -5.74 -11.64 -14.89
CA PRO A 32 -6.93 -12.46 -14.97
C PRO A 32 -7.27 -12.75 -16.43
N THR A 33 -7.48 -14.02 -16.73
CA THR A 33 -7.76 -14.50 -18.09
C THR A 33 -9.25 -14.57 -18.41
N ASP A 34 -10.11 -14.46 -17.39
CA ASP A 34 -11.56 -14.52 -17.55
C ASP A 34 -12.28 -13.71 -16.45
N GLU A 35 -13.59 -13.50 -16.65
CA GLU A 35 -14.46 -12.71 -15.75
C GLU A 35 -14.83 -13.43 -14.44
N THR A 36 -14.50 -14.69 -14.29
CA THR A 36 -14.98 -15.55 -13.19
C THR A 36 -13.91 -15.86 -12.16
N THR A 37 -12.64 -15.71 -12.53
CA THR A 37 -11.51 -15.95 -11.62
C THR A 37 -11.27 -14.74 -10.74
N PRO A 38 -11.27 -14.90 -9.40
CA PRO A 38 -10.93 -13.82 -8.51
C PRO A 38 -9.54 -13.25 -8.84
N ARG A 39 -9.47 -11.94 -8.99
CA ARG A 39 -8.21 -11.25 -9.31
C ARG A 39 -7.36 -11.10 -8.08
N ASP A 40 -6.08 -11.33 -8.25
CA ASP A 40 -5.10 -10.98 -7.25
C ASP A 40 -5.00 -9.45 -7.13
N MET A 41 -4.92 -8.75 -8.27
CA MET A 41 -4.94 -7.30 -8.40
C MET A 41 -5.68 -6.88 -9.66
N ASN A 42 -6.20 -5.66 -9.71
CA ASN A 42 -6.89 -5.11 -10.87
C ASN A 42 -5.94 -4.25 -11.71
N PHE A 43 -5.34 -4.84 -12.76
CA PHE A 43 -4.39 -4.20 -13.67
C PHE A 43 -4.45 -4.84 -15.06
N GLY A 44 -3.72 -4.31 -16.04
CA GLY A 44 -3.54 -4.93 -17.34
C GLY A 44 -4.69 -4.72 -18.32
N ASP A 45 -5.43 -3.59 -18.25
CA ASP A 45 -6.57 -3.31 -19.14
C ASP A 45 -7.62 -4.43 -19.20
N ALA A 46 -7.70 -5.23 -18.16
CA ALA A 46 -8.61 -6.35 -18.13
C ALA A 46 -10.07 -5.85 -18.10
N PRO A 47 -10.78 -5.92 -19.27
CA PRO A 47 -11.87 -4.99 -19.56
C PRO A 47 -13.19 -5.28 -18.85
N TYR A 48 -13.39 -6.46 -18.28
CA TYR A 48 -14.72 -6.82 -17.77
C TYR A 48 -14.62 -7.83 -16.62
N TRP A 49 -14.40 -7.33 -15.41
CA TRP A 49 -14.56 -8.20 -14.25
C TRP A 49 -15.89 -7.93 -13.56
N GLN A 50 -16.72 -8.95 -13.41
CA GLN A 50 -18.06 -8.90 -12.78
C GLN A 50 -18.97 -7.76 -13.25
N GLY A 51 -18.82 -7.32 -14.50
CA GLY A 51 -19.61 -6.23 -15.08
C GLY A 51 -19.11 -4.82 -14.73
N HIS A 52 -17.97 -4.69 -14.05
CA HIS A 52 -17.30 -3.42 -13.83
C HIS A 52 -16.36 -3.13 -14.99
N VAL A 53 -16.51 -1.96 -15.58
CA VAL A 53 -15.62 -1.45 -16.61
C VAL A 53 -14.49 -0.72 -15.87
N TYR A 54 -13.29 -1.31 -15.90
CA TYR A 54 -12.06 -0.71 -15.36
C TYR A 54 -11.86 -0.79 -13.84
N LEU A 55 -12.74 -0.21 -13.01
CA LEU A 55 -12.59 -0.17 -11.56
C LEU A 55 -13.32 -1.32 -10.87
N THR A 56 -12.72 -1.84 -9.81
CA THR A 56 -13.36 -2.80 -8.89
C THR A 56 -13.75 -2.11 -7.59
N CYS A 57 -14.74 -2.67 -6.87
CA CYS A 57 -15.02 -2.19 -5.53
C CYS A 57 -13.85 -2.50 -4.58
N VAL A 58 -13.67 -1.63 -3.61
CA VAL A 58 -12.58 -1.80 -2.62
C VAL A 58 -12.69 -3.16 -1.92
N GLY A 59 -11.62 -3.92 -1.93
CA GLY A 59 -11.53 -5.24 -1.30
C GLY A 59 -12.14 -6.39 -2.10
N GLU A 60 -12.50 -6.19 -3.35
CA GLU A 60 -12.94 -7.28 -4.24
C GLU A 60 -11.77 -8.14 -4.75
N THR A 61 -10.57 -7.58 -4.80
CA THR A 61 -9.37 -8.32 -5.17
C THR A 61 -8.90 -9.22 -4.02
N THR A 62 -8.24 -10.31 -4.34
CA THR A 62 -7.77 -11.29 -3.33
C THR A 62 -6.35 -11.02 -2.88
N GLY A 63 -5.59 -10.20 -3.60
CA GLY A 63 -4.21 -9.83 -3.30
C GLY A 63 -4.14 -8.77 -2.22
N HIS A 64 -3.85 -9.22 -1.01
CA HIS A 64 -3.65 -8.33 0.13
C HIS A 64 -2.15 -8.14 0.38
N SER A 65 -1.78 -6.94 0.83
CA SER A 65 -0.41 -6.70 1.25
C SER A 65 -0.03 -7.60 2.45
N PRO A 66 1.27 -7.73 2.77
CA PRO A 66 1.70 -8.50 3.95
C PRO A 66 1.11 -8.02 5.27
N TYR A 67 0.58 -6.80 5.32
CA TYR A 67 -0.18 -6.24 6.44
C TYR A 67 -1.70 -6.49 6.34
N GLY A 68 -2.16 -7.14 5.27
CA GLY A 68 -3.58 -7.39 5.03
C GLY A 68 -4.35 -6.18 4.48
N VAL A 69 -3.65 -5.19 3.92
CA VAL A 69 -4.28 -4.03 3.29
C VAL A 69 -4.72 -4.42 1.88
N CYS A 70 -5.98 -4.12 1.53
CA CYS A 70 -6.55 -4.38 0.22
C CYS A 70 -6.09 -3.34 -0.81
N ASP A 71 -6.08 -3.74 -2.08
CA ASP A 71 -5.93 -2.86 -3.25
C ASP A 71 -4.71 -1.92 -3.18
N MET A 72 -3.57 -2.45 -2.66
CA MET A 72 -2.30 -1.72 -2.66
C MET A 72 -1.59 -1.74 -4.01
N GLY A 73 -2.13 -2.46 -4.99
CA GLY A 73 -1.64 -2.51 -6.36
C GLY A 73 -2.78 -2.65 -7.34
N GLY A 74 -2.77 -1.86 -8.41
CA GLY A 74 -3.83 -1.77 -9.39
C GLY A 74 -5.06 -1.02 -8.87
N ASN A 75 -6.13 -1.08 -9.61
CA ASN A 75 -7.37 -0.36 -9.45
C ASN A 75 -7.20 1.15 -9.71
N VAL A 76 -6.63 1.90 -8.76
CA VAL A 76 -6.29 3.32 -8.94
C VAL A 76 -4.86 3.59 -8.49
N GLU A 77 -4.19 4.49 -9.19
CA GLU A 77 -2.94 5.07 -8.71
C GLU A 77 -3.21 5.95 -7.48
N GLU A 78 -2.41 5.79 -6.44
CA GLU A 78 -2.67 6.48 -5.17
C GLU A 78 -1.70 7.63 -4.94
N PHE A 79 -2.26 8.84 -4.79
CA PHE A 79 -1.49 10.02 -4.40
C PHE A 79 -0.87 9.86 -3.02
N THR A 80 0.39 10.28 -2.91
CA THR A 80 1.07 10.44 -1.63
C THR A 80 1.31 11.92 -1.32
N GLU A 81 1.54 12.27 -0.06
CA GLU A 81 1.94 13.63 0.33
C GLU A 81 3.38 13.97 -0.07
N THR A 82 4.14 12.96 -0.53
CA THR A 82 5.55 13.14 -0.90
C THR A 82 5.65 13.83 -2.24
N ARG A 83 6.38 14.94 -2.28
CA ARG A 83 6.70 15.64 -3.52
C ARG A 83 7.84 14.95 -4.25
N SER A 84 7.73 14.88 -5.55
CA SER A 84 8.78 14.36 -6.41
C SER A 84 9.79 15.46 -6.75
N GLU A 85 11.08 15.10 -6.82
CA GLU A 85 12.11 15.96 -7.41
C GLU A 85 12.18 15.82 -8.95
N GLN A 86 11.66 14.71 -9.49
CA GLN A 86 11.70 14.39 -10.92
C GLN A 86 10.41 14.74 -11.65
N PHE A 87 9.29 14.69 -10.95
CA PHE A 87 7.97 14.97 -11.50
C PHE A 87 7.42 16.27 -10.94
N PRO A 88 6.57 16.98 -11.68
CA PRO A 88 6.21 18.35 -11.33
C PRO A 88 5.51 18.50 -9.96
N ASN A 89 4.98 17.43 -9.36
CA ASN A 89 4.14 17.63 -8.16
C ASN A 89 4.24 16.52 -7.10
N HIS A 90 3.31 15.57 -7.06
CA HIS A 90 3.24 14.55 -6.02
C HIS A 90 3.56 13.16 -6.57
N LEU A 91 4.16 12.31 -5.77
CA LEU A 91 4.35 10.91 -6.12
C LEU A 91 3.02 10.17 -6.07
N ILE A 92 2.79 9.36 -7.10
CA ILE A 92 1.72 8.39 -7.18
C ILE A 92 2.31 6.98 -7.09
N GLN A 93 1.56 6.05 -6.54
CA GLN A 93 2.02 4.69 -6.25
C GLN A 93 0.94 3.66 -6.56
N GLY A 94 1.35 2.43 -6.81
CA GLY A 94 0.46 1.28 -6.89
C GLY A 94 0.06 0.87 -8.29
N GLY A 95 0.18 1.77 -9.28
CA GLY A 95 -0.39 1.56 -10.62
C GLY A 95 -1.92 1.53 -10.63
N GLY A 96 -2.51 1.73 -11.78
CA GLY A 96 -3.95 1.72 -12.01
C GLY A 96 -4.45 0.49 -12.76
N PHE A 97 -5.74 0.44 -13.01
CA PHE A 97 -6.40 -0.66 -13.75
C PHE A 97 -5.89 -0.80 -15.20
N GLY A 98 -5.45 0.29 -15.82
CA GLY A 98 -4.93 0.34 -17.20
C GLY A 98 -3.44 0.07 -17.32
N ASP A 99 -2.73 -0.04 -16.21
CA ASP A 99 -1.30 -0.22 -16.19
C ASP A 99 -0.90 -1.70 -16.28
N ASP A 100 0.29 -1.96 -16.77
CA ASP A 100 0.89 -3.29 -16.70
C ASP A 100 1.58 -3.55 -15.35
N ALA A 101 2.00 -4.79 -15.11
CA ALA A 101 2.63 -5.20 -13.85
C ALA A 101 3.92 -4.43 -13.49
N THR A 102 4.54 -3.71 -14.43
CA THR A 102 5.76 -2.93 -14.16
C THR A 102 5.49 -1.68 -13.33
N TYR A 103 4.24 -1.21 -13.31
CA TYR A 103 3.82 -0.10 -12.46
C TYR A 103 3.46 -0.53 -11.02
N LEU A 104 3.25 -1.83 -10.81
CA LEU A 104 2.94 -2.41 -9.51
C LEU A 104 4.18 -2.80 -8.70
N VAL A 105 5.35 -2.83 -9.35
CA VAL A 105 6.59 -3.29 -8.70
C VAL A 105 7.10 -2.24 -7.70
N SER A 106 7.70 -2.71 -6.62
CA SER A 106 8.18 -1.86 -5.51
C SER A 106 9.19 -0.77 -5.90
N SER A 107 9.84 -0.92 -7.05
CA SER A 107 10.76 0.07 -7.61
C SER A 107 10.09 1.09 -8.55
N ALA A 108 8.80 0.94 -8.84
CA ALA A 108 8.08 1.88 -9.68
C ALA A 108 7.75 3.18 -8.92
N ASP A 109 8.03 4.30 -9.55
CA ASP A 109 7.65 5.62 -9.08
C ASP A 109 6.97 6.37 -10.21
N GLY A 110 5.77 6.86 -9.95
CA GLY A 110 5.05 7.78 -10.81
C GLY A 110 4.96 9.16 -10.18
N GLY A 111 4.52 10.14 -10.95
CA GLY A 111 4.25 11.48 -10.43
C GLY A 111 3.19 12.18 -11.26
N TRP A 112 2.26 12.82 -10.59
CA TRP A 112 1.17 13.53 -11.23
C TRP A 112 0.85 14.85 -10.54
N ASP A 113 0.20 15.75 -11.28
CA ASP A 113 -0.29 17.00 -10.74
C ASP A 113 -1.57 16.74 -9.93
N PRO A 114 -1.61 17.04 -8.63
CA PRO A 114 -2.80 16.82 -7.81
C PRO A 114 -4.00 17.72 -8.23
N GLU A 115 -3.78 18.74 -9.06
CA GLU A 115 -4.86 19.51 -9.67
C GLU A 115 -5.43 18.82 -10.94
N GLY A 116 -4.75 17.78 -11.45
CA GLY A 116 -5.23 16.95 -12.55
C GLY A 116 -6.34 16.02 -12.09
N GLU A 117 -7.44 15.98 -12.83
CA GLU A 117 -8.54 15.07 -12.59
C GLU A 117 -8.41 13.83 -13.50
N GLY A 118 -8.78 12.65 -12.97
CA GLY A 118 -8.84 11.40 -13.71
C GLY A 118 -9.55 10.33 -12.90
N ASP A 119 -10.16 9.38 -13.58
CA ASP A 119 -10.86 8.25 -12.97
C ASP A 119 -9.90 7.13 -12.49
N GLU A 120 -8.64 7.25 -12.86
CA GLU A 120 -7.55 6.34 -12.48
C GLU A 120 -6.82 6.76 -11.19
N PHE A 121 -7.14 7.93 -10.61
CA PHE A 121 -6.46 8.46 -9.43
C PHE A 121 -7.30 8.33 -8.17
N GLY A 122 -6.62 7.99 -7.08
CA GLY A 122 -7.20 7.88 -5.75
C GLY A 122 -6.23 8.33 -4.66
N PHE A 123 -6.63 8.11 -3.43
CA PHE A 123 -5.77 8.34 -2.27
C PHE A 123 -6.17 7.41 -1.13
N ARG A 124 -5.24 7.19 -0.24
CA ARG A 124 -5.44 6.39 0.97
C ARG A 124 -5.13 7.22 2.22
N VAL A 125 -6.01 7.13 3.21
CA VAL A 125 -5.82 7.81 4.50
C VAL A 125 -5.10 6.86 5.45
N GLY A 126 -3.96 7.29 5.98
CA GLY A 126 -3.24 6.64 7.06
C GLY A 126 -3.44 7.37 8.39
N TYR A 127 -3.51 6.62 9.48
CA TYR A 127 -3.53 7.17 10.84
C TYR A 127 -2.35 6.64 11.64
N ILE A 128 -1.58 7.55 12.23
CA ILE A 128 -0.50 7.19 13.15
C ILE A 128 -1.13 6.93 14.53
N ILE A 129 -1.13 5.68 14.95
CA ILE A 129 -1.43 5.34 16.35
C ILE A 129 -0.17 5.65 17.14
N PRO A 130 -0.19 6.66 18.05
CA PRO A 130 0.97 6.89 18.91
C PRO A 130 1.25 5.63 19.73
N GLU A 131 2.45 5.10 19.62
CA GLU A 131 2.90 4.00 20.47
C GLU A 131 2.59 4.36 21.93
N PRO A 132 1.93 3.49 22.71
CA PRO A 132 1.79 3.71 24.13
C PRO A 132 3.21 3.87 24.67
N SER A 133 3.51 5.06 25.17
CA SER A 133 4.87 5.51 25.40
C SER A 133 5.59 4.50 26.29
N THR A 134 6.47 3.70 25.69
CA THR A 134 7.40 2.79 26.38
C THR A 134 8.17 3.57 27.45
N MET A 135 8.34 4.88 27.27
CA MET A 135 8.86 5.83 28.23
C MET A 135 8.01 5.93 29.49
N LEU A 136 6.69 5.85 29.40
CA LEU A 136 5.81 5.87 30.59
C LEU A 136 5.93 4.56 31.37
N LEU A 137 6.06 3.43 30.68
CA LEU A 137 6.30 2.12 31.29
C LEU A 137 7.68 2.04 31.96
N LEU A 138 8.71 2.59 31.31
CA LEU A 138 10.07 2.69 31.90
C LEU A 138 10.08 3.62 33.12
N PHE A 139 9.32 4.72 33.10
CA PHE A 139 9.24 5.65 34.21
C PHE A 139 8.55 5.02 35.42
N PHE A 140 7.42 4.32 35.22
CA PHE A 140 6.70 3.63 36.31
C PHE A 140 7.44 2.38 36.76
N GLY A 141 8.07 1.63 35.85
CA GLY A 141 8.90 0.47 36.19
C GLY A 141 10.16 0.87 36.97
N GLY A 142 10.83 1.94 36.56
CA GLY A 142 12.01 2.48 37.26
C GLY A 142 11.67 3.03 38.65
N LEU A 143 10.54 3.73 38.80
CA LEU A 143 10.08 4.23 40.13
C LEU A 143 9.71 3.07 41.05
N GLY A 144 9.08 2.03 40.54
CA GLY A 144 8.76 0.81 41.29
C GLY A 144 10.02 0.14 41.85
N CYS A 145 11.05 -0.03 41.02
CA CYS A 145 12.32 -0.62 41.45
C CYS A 145 13.05 0.22 42.53
N LEU A 146 12.97 1.54 42.44
CA LEU A 146 13.57 2.44 43.45
C LEU A 146 12.84 2.40 44.77
N LEU A 147 11.52 2.25 44.79
CA LEU A 147 10.72 2.17 46.01
C LEU A 147 10.85 0.79 46.69
N PHE A 148 11.05 -0.27 45.94
CA PHE A 148 11.30 -1.61 46.52
C PHE A 148 12.70 -1.79 47.07
N LYS A 149 13.69 -1.04 46.63
CA LYS A 149 15.07 -1.14 47.10
C LYS A 149 15.32 -0.39 48.45
N ARG A 150 14.29 0.27 48.98
CA ARG A 150 14.35 1.00 50.24
C ARG A 150 13.73 0.26 51.45
N ARG A 151 13.50 -1.04 51.36
CA ARG A 151 13.14 -1.89 52.50
C ARG A 151 14.21 -2.91 52.82
#